data_57bb013e5475f782bdb22a74b9dac183
#
_entry.id   57bb013e5475f782bdb22a74b9dac183
#
_cell.length_a   1.000
_cell.length_b   1.000
_cell.length_c   1.000
_cell.angle_alpha   90.00
_cell.angle_beta   90.00
_cell.angle_gamma   90.00
#
_symmetry.space_group_name_H-M   'P 1'
#
loop_
_entity.id
_entity.type
_entity.pdbx_description
1 polymer ?
#
loop_
_entity_poly.entity_id
_entity_poly.type
_entity_poly.pdbx_seq_one_letter_code
_entity_poly.pdbx_strand_id
1 'polypeptide(L)'
;MDIFKRINSTKYSLNEIEINNAVYTGALMSLAQGFAEHEFFETHQVFRPTDIKRMGDVRFVLQLIITMLGGYFDRDETLEKYLSDFNEEFPLHREIGERLIRLFDFVTECGFQKSSRIWKRSDLFTAMVSLDRLFEEGHPISPSEALDRLERFYVRVDEAGMDAGDPAVAIYAKAAIQASNDRINRVRRGIIVESVLSNEDPIESLVKEGLL
;
A
#
# COMPACT_ATOMS: atom_id res chain seq x y z
N MET A 1 -13.94 -25.84 6.37
CA MET A 1 -14.01 -24.95 5.20
C MET A 1 -15.38 -24.86 4.52
N ASP A 2 -16.21 -25.90 4.49
CA ASP A 2 -17.50 -25.88 3.76
C ASP A 2 -18.63 -25.03 4.37
N ILE A 3 -18.60 -24.78 5.68
CA ILE A 3 -19.64 -23.98 6.36
C ILE A 3 -19.59 -22.52 5.92
N PHE A 4 -18.39 -21.93 5.80
CA PHE A 4 -18.23 -20.54 5.39
C PHE A 4 -18.57 -20.31 3.92
N LYS A 5 -18.32 -21.28 3.02
CA LYS A 5 -18.78 -21.22 1.62
C LYS A 5 -20.31 -21.23 1.49
N ARG A 6 -21.02 -21.88 2.43
CA ARG A 6 -22.49 -21.92 2.47
C ARG A 6 -23.11 -20.62 2.97
N ILE A 7 -22.45 -19.90 3.90
CA ILE A 7 -22.92 -18.60 4.40
C ILE A 7 -22.84 -17.53 3.30
N ASN A 8 -21.95 -17.70 2.33
CA ASN A 8 -21.76 -16.77 1.22
C ASN A 8 -22.90 -16.76 0.17
N SER A 9 -23.93 -17.59 0.35
CA SER A 9 -25.11 -17.62 -0.53
C SER A 9 -26.22 -16.64 -0.13
N THR A 10 -26.04 -15.88 0.95
CA THR A 10 -27.01 -14.88 1.44
C THR A 10 -26.70 -13.49 0.93
N LYS A 11 -27.67 -12.58 1.00
CA LYS A 11 -27.64 -11.18 0.53
C LYS A 11 -26.47 -10.32 1.05
N TYR A 12 -25.64 -10.85 1.97
CA TYR A 12 -24.45 -10.26 2.58
C TYR A 12 -23.28 -11.26 2.52
N SER A 13 -22.72 -11.45 1.32
CA SER A 13 -21.53 -12.29 1.17
C SER A 13 -20.33 -11.68 1.92
N LEU A 14 -19.64 -12.51 2.72
CA LEU A 14 -18.36 -12.13 3.31
C LEU A 14 -17.34 -11.92 2.18
N ASN A 15 -16.51 -10.90 2.32
CA ASN A 15 -15.36 -10.73 1.44
C ASN A 15 -14.20 -11.60 1.92
N GLU A 16 -13.14 -11.71 1.11
CA GLU A 16 -12.00 -12.60 1.37
C GLU A 16 -11.27 -12.29 2.69
N ILE A 17 -11.10 -11.01 3.05
CA ILE A 17 -10.44 -10.68 4.32
C ILE A 17 -11.32 -11.02 5.53
N GLU A 18 -12.63 -10.91 5.43
CA GLU A 18 -13.56 -11.33 6.48
C GLU A 18 -13.54 -12.86 6.66
N ILE A 19 -13.40 -13.61 5.57
CA ILE A 19 -13.22 -15.06 5.61
C ILE A 19 -11.87 -15.42 6.23
N ASN A 20 -10.79 -14.79 5.78
CA ASN A 20 -9.45 -15.01 6.30
C ASN A 20 -9.37 -14.69 7.80
N ASN A 21 -10.00 -13.62 8.26
CA ASN A 21 -10.06 -13.27 9.68
C ASN A 21 -10.80 -14.32 10.53
N ALA A 22 -11.78 -15.00 9.96
CA ALA A 22 -12.47 -16.09 10.66
C ALA A 22 -11.66 -17.39 10.73
N VAL A 23 -10.69 -17.56 9.83
CA VAL A 23 -9.83 -18.76 9.74
C VAL A 23 -8.50 -18.56 10.45
N TYR A 24 -7.88 -17.40 10.25
CA TYR A 24 -6.54 -17.05 10.74
C TYR A 24 -6.63 -15.94 11.77
N THR A 25 -6.53 -16.28 13.04
CA THR A 25 -6.60 -15.34 14.18
C THR A 25 -5.23 -15.16 14.87
N GLY A 26 -4.17 -15.61 14.21
CA GLY A 26 -2.85 -15.70 14.80
C GLY A 26 -1.99 -14.44 14.69
N ALA A 27 -0.67 -14.63 14.80
CA ALA A 27 0.28 -13.54 15.03
C ALA A 27 0.28 -12.47 13.95
N LEU A 28 0.31 -12.84 12.67
CA LEU A 28 0.31 -11.85 11.58
C LEU A 28 -1.01 -11.09 11.47
N MET A 29 -2.16 -11.78 11.61
CA MET A 29 -3.47 -11.13 11.59
C MET A 29 -3.62 -10.17 12.76
N SER A 30 -3.21 -10.57 13.97
CA SER A 30 -3.27 -9.72 15.15
C SER A 30 -2.39 -8.47 15.02
N LEU A 31 -1.19 -8.59 14.44
CA LEU A 31 -0.33 -7.45 14.14
C LEU A 31 -1.04 -6.48 13.19
N ALA A 32 -1.61 -7.00 12.11
CA ALA A 32 -2.27 -6.16 11.11
C ALA A 32 -3.51 -5.46 11.68
N GLN A 33 -4.30 -6.13 12.52
CA GLN A 33 -5.44 -5.53 13.23
C GLN A 33 -4.99 -4.41 14.16
N GLY A 34 -3.94 -4.63 14.96
CA GLY A 34 -3.41 -3.60 15.87
C GLY A 34 -2.93 -2.35 15.12
N PHE A 35 -2.25 -2.53 13.98
CA PHE A 35 -1.83 -1.39 13.16
C PHE A 35 -2.96 -0.75 12.36
N ALA A 36 -4.02 -1.48 12.00
CA ALA A 36 -5.21 -0.91 11.36
C ALA A 36 -5.97 0.08 12.27
N GLU A 37 -5.86 -0.10 13.59
CA GLU A 37 -6.43 0.81 14.60
C GLU A 37 -5.52 2.00 14.95
N HIS A 38 -4.35 2.13 14.31
CA HIS A 38 -3.42 3.22 14.60
C HIS A 38 -4.01 4.58 14.22
N GLU A 39 -3.82 5.58 15.10
CA GLU A 39 -4.38 6.95 14.96
C GLU A 39 -4.02 7.64 13.64
N PHE A 40 -2.94 7.23 12.99
CA PHE A 40 -2.53 7.70 11.67
C PHE A 40 -3.69 7.63 10.66
N PHE A 41 -4.40 6.51 10.59
CA PHE A 41 -5.49 6.33 9.62
C PHE A 41 -6.73 7.17 9.93
N GLU A 42 -7.05 7.38 11.19
CA GLU A 42 -8.15 8.25 11.62
C GLU A 42 -7.81 9.72 11.39
N THR A 43 -6.62 10.17 11.81
CA THR A 43 -6.13 11.54 11.67
C THR A 43 -6.15 12.00 10.22
N HIS A 44 -5.71 11.13 9.30
CA HIS A 44 -5.64 11.42 7.87
C HIS A 44 -6.88 10.98 7.07
N GLN A 45 -7.89 10.42 7.74
CA GLN A 45 -9.17 9.98 7.14
C GLN A 45 -8.99 9.05 5.93
N VAL A 46 -8.03 8.12 6.02
CA VAL A 46 -7.64 7.20 4.94
C VAL A 46 -8.78 6.24 4.57
N PHE A 47 -9.54 5.80 5.57
CA PHE A 47 -10.63 4.84 5.40
C PHE A 47 -11.98 5.46 5.75
N ARG A 48 -12.99 5.16 4.94
CA ARG A 48 -14.39 5.47 5.26
C ARG A 48 -14.93 4.44 6.26
N PRO A 49 -15.97 4.78 7.05
CA PRO A 49 -16.61 3.82 7.95
C PRO A 49 -17.07 2.53 7.27
N THR A 50 -17.47 2.62 6.00
CA THR A 50 -17.84 1.45 5.19
C THR A 50 -16.66 0.54 4.86
N ASP A 51 -15.46 1.10 4.71
CA ASP A 51 -14.23 0.35 4.45
C ASP A 51 -13.81 -0.40 5.73
N ILE A 52 -13.82 0.29 6.88
CA ILE A 52 -13.53 -0.30 8.21
C ILE A 52 -14.50 -1.44 8.52
N LYS A 53 -15.80 -1.21 8.31
CA LYS A 53 -16.83 -2.24 8.52
C LYS A 53 -16.58 -3.52 7.71
N ARG A 54 -15.88 -3.42 6.59
CA ARG A 54 -15.54 -4.52 5.68
C ARG A 54 -14.07 -4.93 5.80
N MET A 55 -13.40 -4.56 6.91
CA MET A 55 -11.98 -4.85 7.18
C MET A 55 -11.02 -4.38 6.06
N GLY A 56 -11.37 -3.32 5.36
CA GLY A 56 -10.55 -2.76 4.30
C GLY A 56 -9.26 -2.12 4.80
N ASP A 57 -9.26 -1.62 6.02
CA ASP A 57 -8.13 -1.14 6.79
C ASP A 57 -7.16 -2.27 7.16
N VAL A 58 -7.66 -3.35 7.73
CA VAL A 58 -6.86 -4.56 8.04
C VAL A 58 -6.26 -5.14 6.76
N ARG A 59 -7.05 -5.22 5.68
CA ARG A 59 -6.55 -5.68 4.38
C ARG A 59 -5.41 -4.82 3.86
N PHE A 60 -5.52 -3.50 3.99
CA PHE A 60 -4.49 -2.56 3.58
C PHE A 60 -3.18 -2.81 4.34
N VAL A 61 -3.23 -2.93 5.67
CA VAL A 61 -2.06 -3.17 6.51
C VAL A 61 -1.44 -4.53 6.21
N LEU A 62 -2.24 -5.59 6.06
CA LEU A 62 -1.74 -6.92 5.65
C LEU A 62 -1.02 -6.86 4.31
N GLN A 63 -1.61 -6.20 3.31
CA GLN A 63 -0.98 -6.04 1.99
C GLN A 63 0.32 -5.26 2.08
N LEU A 64 0.38 -4.23 2.93
CA LEU A 64 1.58 -3.45 3.17
C LEU A 64 2.69 -4.33 3.78
N ILE A 65 2.40 -5.04 4.87
CA ILE A 65 3.34 -5.95 5.53
C ILE A 65 3.86 -7.01 4.54
N ILE A 66 2.96 -7.69 3.83
CA ILE A 66 3.34 -8.76 2.89
C ILE A 66 4.21 -8.19 1.75
N THR A 67 3.92 -6.97 1.29
CA THR A 67 4.72 -6.33 0.24
C THR A 67 6.11 -5.92 0.75
N MET A 68 6.23 -5.48 1.99
CA MET A 68 7.50 -5.19 2.65
C MET A 68 8.37 -6.46 2.78
N LEU A 69 7.74 -7.62 3.02
CA LEU A 69 8.43 -8.90 3.19
C LEU A 69 8.82 -9.58 1.87
N GLY A 70 7.93 -9.59 0.89
CA GLY A 70 8.07 -10.42 -0.30
C GLY A 70 7.92 -9.68 -1.64
N GLY A 71 7.76 -8.37 -1.62
CA GLY A 71 7.52 -7.57 -2.81
C GLY A 71 6.06 -7.59 -3.27
N TYR A 72 5.79 -6.93 -4.40
CA TYR A 72 4.43 -6.83 -4.94
C TYR A 72 3.89 -8.18 -5.41
N PHE A 73 2.64 -8.46 -5.10
CA PHE A 73 1.94 -9.71 -5.42
C PHE A 73 0.56 -9.47 -6.04
N ASP A 74 0.01 -10.46 -6.74
CA ASP A 74 -1.22 -10.34 -7.52
C ASP A 74 -2.48 -10.73 -6.78
N ARG A 75 -2.43 -11.76 -5.91
CA ARG A 75 -3.62 -12.51 -5.52
C ARG A 75 -3.77 -12.70 -4.03
N ASP A 76 -5.01 -12.85 -3.61
CA ASP A 76 -5.37 -13.17 -2.24
C ASP A 76 -4.82 -14.53 -1.76
N GLU A 77 -4.50 -15.46 -2.69
CA GLU A 77 -3.77 -16.71 -2.39
C GLU A 77 -2.41 -16.45 -1.72
N THR A 78 -1.69 -15.40 -2.14
CA THR A 78 -0.46 -14.98 -1.47
C THR A 78 -0.73 -14.48 -0.06
N LEU A 79 -1.78 -13.70 0.12
CA LEU A 79 -2.18 -13.20 1.44
C LEU A 79 -2.59 -14.37 2.36
N GLU A 80 -3.40 -15.31 1.87
CA GLU A 80 -3.79 -16.52 2.61
C GLU A 80 -2.57 -17.35 3.01
N LYS A 81 -1.61 -17.52 2.09
CA LYS A 81 -0.36 -18.23 2.37
C LYS A 81 0.41 -17.60 3.52
N TYR A 82 0.63 -16.27 3.50
CA TYR A 82 1.33 -15.57 4.58
C TYR A 82 0.58 -15.68 5.91
N LEU A 83 -0.76 -15.57 5.90
CA LEU A 83 -1.58 -15.74 7.09
C LEU A 83 -1.47 -17.16 7.66
N SER A 84 -1.40 -18.19 6.81
CA SER A 84 -1.21 -19.56 7.20
C SER A 84 0.19 -19.81 7.77
N ASP A 85 1.23 -19.34 7.05
CA ASP A 85 2.63 -19.54 7.43
C ASP A 85 2.97 -18.84 8.76
N PHE A 86 2.36 -17.70 9.04
CA PHE A 86 2.59 -16.88 10.24
C PHE A 86 1.39 -16.82 11.19
N ASN A 87 0.58 -17.87 11.20
CA ASN A 87 -0.54 -17.95 12.13
C ASN A 87 -0.09 -18.18 13.57
N GLU A 88 0.80 -19.15 13.82
CA GLU A 88 1.26 -19.47 15.17
C GLU A 88 2.27 -18.44 15.69
N GLU A 89 3.29 -18.12 14.88
CA GLU A 89 4.35 -17.20 15.22
C GLU A 89 4.69 -16.30 14.04
N PHE A 90 5.04 -15.05 14.35
CA PHE A 90 5.59 -14.11 13.38
C PHE A 90 6.91 -13.53 13.91
N PRO A 91 8.05 -14.17 13.62
CA PRO A 91 9.35 -13.78 14.18
C PRO A 91 9.75 -12.32 13.88
N LEU A 92 9.29 -11.77 12.77
CA LEU A 92 9.56 -10.39 12.35
C LEU A 92 8.60 -9.36 12.95
N HIS A 93 7.74 -9.75 13.90
CA HIS A 93 6.71 -8.90 14.49
C HIS A 93 7.27 -7.54 14.96
N ARG A 94 8.37 -7.55 15.70
CA ARG A 94 8.99 -6.34 16.22
C ARG A 94 9.59 -5.48 15.11
N GLU A 95 10.36 -6.07 14.22
CA GLU A 95 11.01 -5.37 13.10
C GLU A 95 9.98 -4.69 12.20
N ILE A 96 8.97 -5.43 11.76
CA ILE A 96 7.90 -4.89 10.92
C ILE A 96 7.11 -3.82 11.65
N GLY A 97 6.85 -4.00 12.95
CA GLY A 97 6.18 -2.98 13.76
C GLY A 97 6.97 -1.66 13.81
N GLU A 98 8.28 -1.73 14.05
CA GLU A 98 9.17 -0.56 14.07
C GLU A 98 9.22 0.13 12.67
N ARG A 99 9.25 -0.63 11.58
CA ARG A 99 9.20 -0.09 10.21
C ARG A 99 7.87 0.61 9.91
N LEU A 100 6.75 0.04 10.31
CA LEU A 100 5.42 0.66 10.13
C LEU A 100 5.30 1.96 10.91
N ILE A 101 5.73 2.01 12.18
CA ILE A 101 5.73 3.23 12.98
C ILE A 101 6.59 4.30 12.30
N ARG A 102 7.81 3.96 11.90
CA ARG A 102 8.70 4.87 11.17
C ARG A 102 8.04 5.47 9.92
N LEU A 103 7.29 4.65 9.15
CA LEU A 103 6.57 5.12 7.96
C LEU A 103 5.43 6.08 8.32
N PHE A 104 4.64 5.75 9.35
CA PHE A 104 3.52 6.59 9.77
C PHE A 104 4.01 7.95 10.29
N ASP A 105 5.05 7.93 11.12
CA ASP A 105 5.68 9.14 11.63
C ASP A 105 6.25 9.99 10.49
N PHE A 106 7.00 9.39 9.58
CA PHE A 106 7.61 10.08 8.45
C PHE A 106 6.56 10.74 7.54
N VAL A 107 5.50 10.00 7.16
CA VAL A 107 4.42 10.55 6.30
C VAL A 107 3.67 11.67 7.04
N THR A 108 3.49 11.54 8.36
CA THR A 108 2.90 12.60 9.18
C THR A 108 3.79 13.84 9.22
N GLU A 109 5.10 13.68 9.42
CA GLU A 109 6.09 14.76 9.43
C GLU A 109 6.21 15.48 8.07
N CYS A 110 5.94 14.80 6.96
CA CYS A 110 5.86 15.44 5.64
C CYS A 110 4.82 16.58 5.62
N GLY A 111 3.74 16.48 6.36
CA GLY A 111 2.73 17.54 6.45
C GLY A 111 1.88 17.73 5.20
N PHE A 112 1.58 16.66 4.48
CA PHE A 112 0.70 16.69 3.31
C PHE A 112 -0.65 17.33 3.62
N GLN A 113 -1.13 18.21 2.73
CA GLN A 113 -2.46 18.81 2.87
C GLN A 113 -3.56 17.74 2.78
N LYS A 114 -4.71 17.99 3.42
CA LYS A 114 -5.86 17.06 3.38
C LYS A 114 -6.37 16.78 1.96
N SER A 115 -6.18 17.72 1.04
CA SER A 115 -6.53 17.57 -0.36
C SER A 115 -5.50 16.83 -1.19
N SER A 116 -4.34 16.50 -0.63
CA SER A 116 -3.29 15.80 -1.35
C SER A 116 -3.75 14.44 -1.86
N ARG A 117 -3.28 14.11 -3.05
CA ARG A 117 -3.51 12.81 -3.68
C ARG A 117 -2.97 11.65 -2.87
N ILE A 118 -1.94 11.85 -2.06
CA ILE A 118 -1.31 10.80 -1.24
C ILE A 118 -2.34 10.06 -0.38
N TRP A 119 -3.42 10.70 0.03
CA TRP A 119 -4.45 10.09 0.87
C TRP A 119 -5.39 9.14 0.11
N LYS A 120 -5.28 9.03 -1.23
CA LYS A 120 -5.92 7.95 -1.98
C LYS A 120 -5.20 6.64 -1.64
N ARG A 121 -5.95 5.60 -1.25
CA ARG A 121 -5.38 4.34 -0.74
C ARG A 121 -4.29 3.71 -1.61
N SER A 122 -4.47 3.72 -2.94
CA SER A 122 -3.46 3.21 -3.87
C SER A 122 -2.18 4.01 -3.86
N ASP A 123 -2.29 5.33 -3.68
CA ASP A 123 -1.17 6.25 -3.71
C ASP A 123 -0.42 6.22 -2.37
N LEU A 124 -1.15 6.21 -1.24
CA LEU A 124 -0.57 6.02 0.09
C LEU A 124 0.17 4.68 0.21
N PHE A 125 -0.46 3.59 -0.24
CA PHE A 125 0.17 2.27 -0.27
C PHE A 125 1.49 2.29 -1.05
N THR A 126 1.46 2.87 -2.25
CA THR A 126 2.65 2.95 -3.09
C THR A 126 3.74 3.81 -2.45
N ALA A 127 3.38 4.97 -1.90
CA ALA A 127 4.34 5.85 -1.21
C ALA A 127 4.99 5.17 0.00
N MET A 128 4.19 4.49 0.84
CA MET A 128 4.71 3.76 2.00
C MET A 128 5.68 2.64 1.61
N VAL A 129 5.33 1.82 0.60
CA VAL A 129 6.22 0.74 0.13
C VAL A 129 7.51 1.32 -0.44
N SER A 130 7.42 2.39 -1.22
CA SER A 130 8.59 3.03 -1.82
C SER A 130 9.50 3.69 -0.77
N LEU A 131 8.92 4.37 0.22
CA LEU A 131 9.68 4.93 1.34
C LEU A 131 10.36 3.85 2.17
N ASP A 132 9.64 2.76 2.47
CA ASP A 132 10.21 1.64 3.20
C ASP A 132 11.44 1.06 2.51
N ARG A 133 11.37 0.84 1.20
CA ARG A 133 12.51 0.35 0.40
C ARG A 133 13.69 1.31 0.46
N LEU A 134 13.46 2.60 0.24
CA LEU A 134 14.52 3.61 0.32
C LEU A 134 15.19 3.62 1.70
N PHE A 135 14.42 3.47 2.77
CA PHE A 135 14.97 3.42 4.13
C PHE A 135 15.80 2.17 4.37
N GLU A 136 15.34 1.00 3.90
CA GLU A 136 16.07 -0.26 4.05
C GLU A 136 17.34 -0.31 3.18
N GLU A 137 17.35 0.40 2.06
CA GLU A 137 18.53 0.58 1.20
C GLU A 137 19.50 1.66 1.72
N GLY A 138 19.12 2.36 2.79
CA GLY A 138 19.95 3.41 3.39
C GLY A 138 19.98 4.72 2.59
N HIS A 139 18.98 4.96 1.75
CA HIS A 139 18.84 6.20 0.99
C HIS A 139 18.26 7.31 1.86
N PRO A 140 19.01 8.36 2.19
CA PRO A 140 18.49 9.45 3.00
C PRO A 140 17.52 10.32 2.19
N ILE A 141 16.34 10.55 2.74
CA ILE A 141 15.38 11.54 2.25
C ILE A 141 14.74 12.22 3.46
N SER A 142 14.63 13.53 3.43
CA SER A 142 13.94 14.28 4.48
C SER A 142 12.42 14.33 4.21
N PRO A 143 11.59 14.53 5.25
CA PRO A 143 10.15 14.71 5.07
C PRO A 143 9.80 15.87 4.13
N SER A 144 10.55 16.98 4.19
CA SER A 144 10.34 18.14 3.30
C SER A 144 10.68 17.85 1.84
N GLU A 145 11.73 17.06 1.57
CA GLU A 145 12.05 16.64 0.19
C GLU A 145 11.02 15.66 -0.35
N ALA A 146 10.58 14.71 0.47
CA ALA A 146 9.53 13.76 0.08
C ALA A 146 8.22 14.47 -0.23
N LEU A 147 7.81 15.42 0.61
CA LEU A 147 6.65 16.27 0.38
C LEU A 147 6.75 17.00 -0.97
N ASP A 148 7.83 17.75 -1.18
CA ASP A 148 8.03 18.57 -2.37
C ASP A 148 8.04 17.74 -3.66
N ARG A 149 8.74 16.59 -3.66
CA ARG A 149 8.85 15.71 -4.83
C ARG A 149 7.52 15.02 -5.14
N LEU A 150 6.85 14.46 -4.12
CA LEU A 150 5.58 13.77 -4.30
C LEU A 150 4.45 14.73 -4.68
N GLU A 151 4.32 15.89 -4.02
CA GLU A 151 3.27 16.87 -4.36
C GLU A 151 3.41 17.38 -5.79
N ARG A 152 4.62 17.76 -6.22
CA ARG A 152 4.85 18.16 -7.60
C ARG A 152 4.45 17.09 -8.61
N PHE A 153 4.72 15.84 -8.30
CA PHE A 153 4.34 14.71 -9.15
C PHE A 153 2.83 14.49 -9.13
N TYR A 154 2.22 14.45 -7.94
CA TYR A 154 0.79 14.18 -7.79
C TYR A 154 -0.13 15.27 -8.35
N VAL A 155 0.27 16.53 -8.27
CA VAL A 155 -0.44 17.63 -8.93
C VAL A 155 -0.51 17.38 -10.44
N ARG A 156 0.59 17.02 -11.08
CA ARG A 156 0.60 16.68 -12.51
C ARG A 156 -0.29 15.48 -12.85
N VAL A 157 -0.31 14.47 -11.97
CA VAL A 157 -1.19 13.29 -12.14
C VAL A 157 -2.67 13.69 -12.05
N ASP A 158 -3.04 14.59 -11.14
CA ASP A 158 -4.43 15.02 -10.98
C ASP A 158 -4.87 15.99 -12.10
N GLU A 159 -3.97 16.84 -12.62
CA GLU A 159 -4.27 17.82 -13.68
C GLU A 159 -4.36 17.17 -15.07
N ALA A 160 -3.40 16.32 -15.44
CA ALA A 160 -3.27 15.80 -16.79
C ALA A 160 -3.73 14.33 -16.94
N GLY A 161 -3.64 13.54 -15.87
CA GLY A 161 -4.10 12.17 -15.86
C GLY A 161 -3.45 11.28 -16.91
N MET A 162 -4.25 10.43 -17.57
CA MET A 162 -3.78 9.50 -18.60
C MET A 162 -3.41 10.17 -19.92
N ASP A 163 -3.85 11.41 -20.14
CA ASP A 163 -3.60 12.20 -21.35
C ASP A 163 -2.36 13.11 -21.19
N ALA A 164 -1.59 12.91 -20.11
CA ALA A 164 -0.39 13.70 -19.86
C ALA A 164 0.64 13.55 -21.00
N GLY A 165 1.23 14.67 -21.39
CA GLY A 165 2.38 14.67 -22.30
C GLY A 165 3.64 14.07 -21.66
N ASP A 166 3.70 13.99 -20.33
CA ASP A 166 4.74 13.28 -19.57
C ASP A 166 4.38 11.80 -19.45
N PRO A 167 5.18 10.88 -20.05
CA PRO A 167 4.87 9.46 -20.04
C PRO A 167 4.80 8.85 -18.64
N ALA A 168 5.63 9.29 -17.69
CA ALA A 168 5.62 8.78 -16.32
C ALA A 168 4.29 9.12 -15.61
N VAL A 169 3.80 10.33 -15.81
CA VAL A 169 2.49 10.77 -15.29
C VAL A 169 1.36 9.95 -15.89
N ALA A 170 1.35 9.76 -17.22
CA ALA A 170 0.33 9.00 -17.92
C ALA A 170 0.28 7.53 -17.48
N ILE A 171 1.46 6.88 -17.38
CA ILE A 171 1.59 5.49 -16.91
C ILE A 171 1.11 5.36 -15.48
N TYR A 172 1.52 6.26 -14.60
CA TYR A 172 1.10 6.26 -13.20
C TYR A 172 -0.42 6.42 -13.08
N ALA A 173 -0.99 7.42 -13.74
CA ALA A 173 -2.42 7.69 -13.74
C ALA A 173 -3.23 6.47 -14.19
N LYS A 174 -2.82 5.84 -15.29
CA LYS A 174 -3.43 4.60 -15.80
C LYS A 174 -3.35 3.47 -14.77
N ALA A 175 -2.17 3.22 -14.20
CA ALA A 175 -1.93 2.17 -13.23
C ALA A 175 -2.64 2.42 -11.88
N ALA A 176 -2.96 3.67 -11.54
CA ALA A 176 -3.70 4.00 -10.33
C ALA A 176 -5.23 3.85 -10.47
N ILE A 177 -5.75 3.94 -11.72
CA ILE A 177 -7.18 3.90 -12.00
C ILE A 177 -7.61 2.52 -12.52
N GLN A 178 -6.84 1.94 -13.45
CA GLN A 178 -7.20 0.68 -14.09
C GLN A 178 -6.47 -0.48 -13.41
N ALA A 179 -7.25 -1.46 -12.91
CA ALA A 179 -6.71 -2.66 -12.27
C ALA A 179 -5.60 -2.34 -11.23
N SER A 180 -5.84 -1.33 -10.39
CA SER A 180 -4.85 -0.76 -9.47
C SER A 180 -4.27 -1.77 -8.47
N ASN A 181 -4.95 -2.91 -8.30
CA ASN A 181 -4.52 -3.99 -7.42
C ASN A 181 -3.66 -5.05 -8.13
N ASP A 182 -3.59 -5.04 -9.46
CA ASP A 182 -2.77 -5.98 -10.20
C ASP A 182 -1.28 -5.72 -9.93
N ARG A 183 -0.52 -6.79 -9.77
CA ARG A 183 0.91 -6.73 -9.45
C ARG A 183 1.67 -5.82 -10.41
N ILE A 184 1.46 -5.95 -11.71
CA ILE A 184 2.16 -5.16 -12.72
C ILE A 184 1.94 -3.64 -12.54
N ASN A 185 0.72 -3.24 -12.21
CA ASN A 185 0.38 -1.84 -11.99
C ASN A 185 0.92 -1.33 -10.64
N ARG A 186 0.96 -2.17 -9.61
CA ARG A 186 1.63 -1.86 -8.34
C ARG A 186 3.13 -1.66 -8.55
N VAL A 187 3.78 -2.55 -9.32
CA VAL A 187 5.20 -2.45 -9.65
C VAL A 187 5.49 -1.16 -10.42
N ARG A 188 4.72 -0.85 -11.48
CA ARG A 188 4.89 0.39 -12.24
C ARG A 188 4.77 1.63 -11.37
N ARG A 189 3.75 1.70 -10.51
CA ARG A 189 3.62 2.82 -9.58
C ARG A 189 4.77 2.90 -8.60
N GLY A 190 5.21 1.76 -8.06
CA GLY A 190 6.35 1.70 -7.14
C GLY A 190 7.61 2.28 -7.75
N ILE A 191 8.01 1.78 -8.91
CA ILE A 191 9.21 2.27 -9.62
C ILE A 191 9.12 3.77 -9.89
N ILE A 192 7.96 4.26 -10.37
CA ILE A 192 7.77 5.68 -10.63
C ILE A 192 7.92 6.50 -9.35
N VAL A 193 7.30 6.08 -8.24
CA VAL A 193 7.36 6.80 -6.96
C VAL A 193 8.76 6.72 -6.36
N GLU A 194 9.44 5.58 -6.41
CA GLU A 194 10.82 5.42 -5.98
C GLU A 194 11.75 6.36 -6.75
N SER A 195 11.62 6.42 -8.08
CA SER A 195 12.41 7.33 -8.92
C SER A 195 12.12 8.80 -8.60
N VAL A 196 10.84 9.17 -8.40
CA VAL A 196 10.46 10.53 -7.98
C VAL A 196 11.09 10.87 -6.63
N LEU A 197 11.02 9.97 -5.64
CA LEU A 197 11.61 10.16 -4.33
C LEU A 197 13.15 10.24 -4.36
N SER A 198 13.80 9.49 -5.25
CA SER A 198 15.25 9.49 -5.43
C SER A 198 15.75 10.60 -6.37
N ASN A 199 14.84 11.38 -6.97
CA ASN A 199 15.15 12.39 -7.99
C ASN A 199 15.83 11.80 -9.23
N GLU A 200 15.39 10.61 -9.65
CA GLU A 200 15.81 9.89 -10.84
C GLU A 200 14.74 10.00 -11.94
N ASP A 201 15.09 9.63 -13.18
CA ASP A 201 14.12 9.57 -14.28
C ASP A 201 13.25 8.31 -14.17
N PRO A 202 11.91 8.44 -13.96
CA PRO A 202 11.04 7.30 -13.83
C PRO A 202 10.93 6.45 -15.10
N ILE A 203 11.12 7.05 -16.28
CA ILE A 203 11.05 6.34 -17.57
C ILE A 203 12.29 5.48 -17.75
N GLU A 204 13.47 6.01 -17.46
CA GLU A 204 14.71 5.22 -17.49
C GLU A 204 14.63 4.03 -16.53
N SER A 205 14.09 4.25 -15.33
CA SER A 205 13.90 3.16 -14.35
C SER A 205 12.92 2.11 -14.84
N LEU A 206 11.80 2.50 -15.45
CA LEU A 206 10.84 1.55 -16.05
C LEU A 206 11.44 0.74 -17.20
N VAL A 207 12.25 1.37 -18.07
CA VAL A 207 12.96 0.69 -19.16
C VAL A 207 13.94 -0.33 -18.60
N LYS A 208 14.71 0.04 -17.59
CA LYS A 208 15.69 -0.85 -16.92
C LYS A 208 15.02 -2.11 -16.36
N GLU A 209 13.81 -1.98 -15.85
CA GLU A 209 13.02 -3.09 -15.31
C GLU A 209 12.18 -3.83 -16.38
N GLY A 210 12.26 -3.44 -17.67
CA GLY A 210 11.52 -4.09 -18.76
C GLY A 210 10.01 -3.89 -18.69
N LEU A 211 9.56 -2.73 -18.20
CA LEU A 211 8.14 -2.41 -17.94
C LEU A 211 7.55 -1.35 -18.87
N LEU A 212 8.34 -0.94 -19.85
CA LEU A 212 7.94 -0.13 -21.01
C LEU A 212 7.94 -0.94 -22.27
#